data_e9671705e45783797b27ef746f4c2b9f
#
_entry.id   e9671705e45783797b27ef746f4c2b9f
#
_cell.length_a   1.000
_cell.length_b   1.000
_cell.length_c   1.000
_cell.angle_alpha   90.00
_cell.angle_beta   90.00
_cell.angle_gamma   90.00
#
_symmetry.space_group_name_H-M   'P 1'
#
loop_
_entity.id
_entity.type
_entity.pdbx_description
1 polymer ?
#
loop_
_entity_poly.entity_id
_entity_poly.type
_entity_poly.pdbx_seq_one_letter_code
_entity_poly.pdbx_strand_id
1 'polypeptide(L)'
;MRQISFFVVVIFFLGVNCFAQNDSRIRTLRSNIESSNADIQHTRKSVNVKTWLNRGKTFYDAYNVNVGFLRFGLSPIEARLYFREPRQIVNTEEDGIAVETLVYSSIRLNFVDSGLRTWKETNPVTANPLTESTKAYQRARELDAKGRNAKKINDGLAAISRDFENKFYNEFYSLRFRDAYNTALERVEVNKLLGVTDTAYYFFAGFAAVAQSEIDESMWRQAIEAFEKALELGYREIGDSRGQLYNFLYTSYMGAGNPERALRYAQTGFERYPGYAPLMYSLINFYLDREENALALEYLEQAVTRDPGNAVLLFAKGSVLDELGEKEKAVAAFDAAIAVDPTYFNPYFNKAVLFYNEAVRHIEEANDARTQAEYDRLINLALDEFENALQPMEKAYELNQTEVAVIETLRSLYLRLRVRHPQYEAKFEEMNTKLNELQ
;
A
#
# COMPACT_ATOMS: atom_id res chain seq x y z
N MET A 1 31.13 -30.44 -34.89
CA MET A 1 31.78 -30.25 -33.57
C MET A 1 32.91 -29.21 -33.56
N ARG A 2 33.58 -28.87 -34.65
CA ARG A 2 34.68 -27.85 -34.67
C ARG A 2 34.21 -26.38 -34.70
N GLN A 3 33.00 -26.07 -35.11
CA GLN A 3 32.52 -24.66 -35.14
C GLN A 3 32.01 -24.16 -33.82
N ILE A 4 31.52 -25.04 -32.93
CA ILE A 4 31.04 -24.64 -31.60
C ILE A 4 32.21 -24.29 -30.64
N SER A 5 33.36 -24.96 -30.79
CA SER A 5 34.57 -24.67 -29.98
C SER A 5 35.18 -23.31 -30.29
N PHE A 6 35.07 -22.83 -31.56
CA PHE A 6 35.59 -21.53 -31.96
C PHE A 6 34.73 -20.36 -31.44
N PHE A 7 33.41 -20.55 -31.37
CA PHE A 7 32.51 -19.54 -30.83
C PHE A 7 32.64 -19.35 -29.32
N VAL A 8 32.86 -20.44 -28.58
CA VAL A 8 33.08 -20.42 -27.11
C VAL A 8 34.43 -19.74 -26.76
N VAL A 9 35.48 -19.96 -27.57
CA VAL A 9 36.78 -19.33 -27.36
C VAL A 9 36.78 -17.81 -27.65
N VAL A 10 36.01 -17.36 -28.65
CA VAL A 10 35.85 -15.92 -28.96
C VAL A 10 35.03 -15.20 -27.87
N ILE A 11 34.00 -15.83 -27.30
CA ILE A 11 33.25 -15.27 -26.17
C ILE A 11 34.14 -15.18 -24.94
N PHE A 12 35.00 -16.17 -24.69
CA PHE A 12 35.92 -16.16 -23.55
C PHE A 12 36.99 -15.05 -23.64
N PHE A 13 37.47 -14.73 -24.85
CA PHE A 13 38.48 -13.66 -25.07
C PHE A 13 37.87 -12.25 -25.01
N LEU A 14 36.65 -12.05 -25.56
CA LEU A 14 35.92 -10.79 -25.43
C LEU A 14 35.60 -10.53 -23.96
N GLY A 15 35.37 -11.60 -23.25
CA GLY A 15 35.01 -11.56 -21.86
C GLY A 15 36.12 -11.10 -20.91
N VAL A 16 37.44 -11.49 -21.04
CA VAL A 16 38.56 -11.04 -20.19
C VAL A 16 38.90 -9.56 -20.41
N ASN A 17 38.69 -9.05 -21.63
CA ASN A 17 38.94 -7.65 -21.98
C ASN A 17 37.87 -6.70 -21.37
N CYS A 18 36.61 -7.10 -21.20
CA CYS A 18 35.58 -6.25 -20.62
C CYS A 18 35.76 -6.01 -19.11
N PHE A 19 36.22 -6.99 -18.30
CA PHE A 19 36.45 -6.82 -16.86
C PHE A 19 37.64 -5.92 -16.57
N ALA A 20 38.76 -6.18 -17.22
CA ALA A 20 39.91 -5.30 -17.14
C ALA A 20 39.59 -3.89 -17.65
N GLN A 21 38.68 -3.81 -18.62
CA GLN A 21 38.20 -2.55 -19.19
C GLN A 21 37.26 -1.82 -18.26
N ASN A 22 36.39 -2.53 -17.48
CA ASN A 22 35.45 -1.89 -16.52
C ASN A 22 36.20 -1.38 -15.28
N ASP A 23 37.11 -2.16 -14.71
CA ASP A 23 37.97 -1.71 -13.59
C ASP A 23 38.88 -0.55 -13.98
N SER A 24 39.41 -0.56 -15.21
CA SER A 24 40.17 0.56 -15.76
C SER A 24 39.32 1.80 -15.92
N ARG A 25 38.09 1.65 -16.43
CA ARG A 25 37.13 2.74 -16.58
C ARG A 25 36.72 3.35 -15.24
N ILE A 26 36.47 2.52 -14.24
CA ILE A 26 36.15 2.97 -12.86
C ILE A 26 37.34 3.78 -12.29
N ARG A 27 38.56 3.30 -12.43
CA ARG A 27 39.76 4.04 -11.98
C ARG A 27 39.90 5.39 -12.69
N THR A 28 39.71 5.41 -14.00
CA THR A 28 39.72 6.64 -14.79
C THR A 28 38.66 7.63 -14.34
N LEU A 29 37.42 7.15 -14.07
CA LEU A 29 36.34 8.01 -13.58
C LEU A 29 36.64 8.59 -12.20
N ARG A 30 37.24 7.82 -11.29
CA ARG A 30 37.67 8.34 -9.97
C ARG A 30 38.72 9.45 -10.12
N SER A 31 39.74 9.24 -10.97
CA SER A 31 40.74 10.27 -11.26
C SER A 31 40.14 11.52 -11.92
N ASN A 32 39.19 11.34 -12.84
CA ASN A 32 38.48 12.44 -13.46
C ASN A 32 37.63 13.25 -12.45
N ILE A 33 37.02 12.56 -11.47
CA ILE A 33 36.27 13.23 -10.38
C ILE A 33 37.24 14.05 -9.51
N GLU A 34 38.40 13.50 -9.13
CA GLU A 34 39.40 14.25 -8.38
C GLU A 34 39.89 15.48 -9.13
N SER A 35 40.22 15.35 -10.43
CA SER A 35 40.57 16.46 -11.28
C SER A 35 39.43 17.50 -11.36
N SER A 36 38.19 17.05 -11.52
CA SER A 36 37.03 17.93 -11.57
C SER A 36 36.81 18.68 -10.25
N ASN A 37 37.07 18.03 -9.10
CA ASN A 37 37.01 18.69 -7.78
C ASN A 37 38.06 19.80 -7.66
N ALA A 38 39.27 19.57 -8.16
CA ALA A 38 40.31 20.61 -8.21
C ALA A 38 39.94 21.76 -9.17
N ASP A 39 39.36 21.45 -10.33
CA ASP A 39 38.98 22.43 -11.34
C ASP A 39 37.93 23.43 -10.84
N ILE A 40 36.98 23.01 -10.03
CA ILE A 40 35.92 23.91 -9.49
C ILE A 40 36.46 24.81 -8.36
N GLN A 41 37.60 24.49 -7.76
CA GLN A 41 38.30 25.35 -6.77
C GLN A 41 39.22 26.38 -7.45
N HIS A 42 39.55 26.18 -8.72
CA HIS A 42 40.42 27.08 -9.44
C HIS A 42 39.65 28.34 -9.94
N THR A 43 40.14 29.52 -9.58
CA THR A 43 39.47 30.83 -9.83
C THR A 43 39.03 31.07 -11.28
N ARG A 44 39.86 30.68 -12.27
CA ARG A 44 39.51 30.85 -13.69
C ARG A 44 38.66 29.74 -14.26
N LYS A 45 38.84 28.50 -13.76
CA LYS A 45 38.07 27.35 -14.25
C LYS A 45 36.66 27.31 -13.69
N SER A 46 36.46 27.71 -12.44
CA SER A 46 35.15 27.71 -11.75
C SER A 46 34.09 28.64 -12.40
N VAL A 47 34.53 29.62 -13.19
CA VAL A 47 33.64 30.53 -13.93
C VAL A 47 33.43 30.13 -15.39
N ASN A 48 34.02 29.00 -15.84
CA ASN A 48 33.94 28.54 -17.22
C ASN A 48 32.82 27.49 -17.38
N VAL A 49 31.88 27.74 -18.25
CA VAL A 49 30.76 26.80 -18.57
C VAL A 49 31.25 25.41 -18.91
N LYS A 50 32.36 25.29 -19.70
CA LYS A 50 32.90 23.99 -20.12
C LYS A 50 33.36 23.12 -18.93
N THR A 51 33.89 23.75 -17.87
CA THR A 51 34.30 23.05 -16.63
C THR A 51 33.09 22.34 -16.00
N TRP A 52 31.97 23.01 -15.90
CA TRP A 52 30.77 22.47 -15.30
C TRP A 52 30.03 21.47 -16.19
N LEU A 53 30.07 21.67 -17.52
CA LEU A 53 29.57 20.66 -18.46
C LEU A 53 30.39 19.35 -18.37
N ASN A 54 31.70 19.45 -18.31
CA ASN A 54 32.57 18.29 -18.16
C ASN A 54 32.33 17.60 -16.81
N ARG A 55 32.19 18.38 -15.72
CA ARG A 55 31.84 17.84 -14.40
C ARG A 55 30.50 17.09 -14.44
N GLY A 56 29.45 17.70 -14.99
CA GLY A 56 28.15 17.04 -15.13
C GLY A 56 28.26 15.70 -15.85
N LYS A 57 28.95 15.69 -16.99
CA LYS A 57 29.18 14.43 -17.73
C LYS A 57 30.00 13.42 -16.93
N THR A 58 31.04 13.83 -16.24
CA THR A 58 31.90 12.90 -15.46
C THR A 58 31.11 12.21 -14.35
N PHE A 59 30.28 12.94 -13.61
CA PHE A 59 29.45 12.37 -12.56
C PHE A 59 28.31 11.51 -13.12
N TYR A 60 27.74 11.90 -14.25
CA TYR A 60 26.77 11.10 -14.96
C TYR A 60 27.36 9.77 -15.47
N ASP A 61 28.56 9.80 -16.06
CA ASP A 61 29.29 8.60 -16.49
C ASP A 61 29.65 7.71 -15.28
N ALA A 62 29.92 8.29 -14.11
CA ALA A 62 30.19 7.55 -12.86
C ALA A 62 28.96 6.80 -12.33
N TYR A 63 27.75 7.35 -12.51
CA TYR A 63 26.51 6.62 -12.25
C TYR A 63 26.33 5.47 -13.23
N ASN A 64 26.46 5.75 -14.51
CA ASN A 64 26.10 4.80 -15.57
C ASN A 64 27.10 3.64 -15.76
N VAL A 65 28.32 3.73 -15.24
CA VAL A 65 29.32 2.68 -15.45
C VAL A 65 28.90 1.31 -14.95
N ASN A 66 28.12 1.25 -13.87
CA ASN A 66 27.59 0.01 -13.29
C ASN A 66 26.11 -0.24 -13.62
N VAL A 67 25.31 0.81 -13.81
CA VAL A 67 23.85 0.66 -13.86
C VAL A 67 23.18 1.14 -15.15
N GLY A 68 23.90 1.85 -16.03
CA GLY A 68 23.33 2.52 -17.20
C GLY A 68 22.68 1.62 -18.26
N PHE A 69 22.82 0.31 -18.16
CA PHE A 69 22.17 -0.68 -19.02
C PHE A 69 21.15 -1.55 -18.27
N LEU A 70 21.02 -1.37 -16.95
CA LEU A 70 20.02 -2.09 -16.17
C LEU A 70 18.64 -1.55 -16.47
N ARG A 71 17.72 -2.47 -16.63
CA ARG A 71 16.27 -2.20 -16.77
C ARG A 71 15.49 -3.29 -16.06
N PHE A 72 14.34 -2.97 -15.57
CA PHE A 72 13.41 -3.96 -15.00
C PHE A 72 13.07 -5.02 -16.05
N GLY A 73 12.96 -6.27 -15.63
CA GLY A 73 12.71 -7.40 -16.52
C GLY A 73 13.91 -7.90 -17.33
N LEU A 74 15.10 -7.30 -17.20
CA LEU A 74 16.34 -7.84 -17.79
C LEU A 74 16.52 -9.28 -17.32
N SER A 75 16.78 -10.23 -18.22
CA SER A 75 16.96 -11.63 -17.84
C SER A 75 18.37 -11.89 -17.24
N PRO A 76 18.55 -12.95 -16.43
CA PRO A 76 19.88 -13.34 -15.93
C PRO A 76 20.90 -13.59 -17.06
N ILE A 77 20.44 -14.11 -18.19
CA ILE A 77 21.30 -14.34 -19.37
C ILE A 77 21.77 -13.00 -19.97
N GLU A 78 20.87 -12.04 -20.16
CA GLU A 78 21.23 -10.70 -20.61
C GLU A 78 22.18 -10.00 -19.62
N ALA A 79 21.95 -10.12 -18.31
CA ALA A 79 22.84 -9.56 -17.30
C ALA A 79 24.27 -10.13 -17.41
N ARG A 80 24.41 -11.44 -17.69
CA ARG A 80 25.72 -12.07 -17.90
C ARG A 80 26.43 -11.59 -19.17
N LEU A 81 25.72 -11.08 -20.18
CA LEU A 81 26.35 -10.45 -21.33
C LEU A 81 27.07 -9.14 -20.96
N TYR A 82 26.56 -8.42 -19.96
CA TYR A 82 27.16 -7.15 -19.48
C TYR A 82 28.17 -7.36 -18.37
N PHE A 83 27.86 -8.22 -17.38
CA PHE A 83 28.68 -8.43 -16.17
C PHE A 83 29.48 -9.73 -16.18
N ARG A 84 29.25 -10.62 -17.14
CA ARG A 84 29.81 -11.96 -17.24
C ARG A 84 29.33 -12.92 -16.16
N GLU A 85 30.22 -13.87 -15.73
CA GLU A 85 29.88 -14.81 -14.68
C GLU A 85 29.89 -14.12 -13.32
N PRO A 86 28.82 -14.29 -12.53
CA PRO A 86 28.77 -13.78 -11.18
C PRO A 86 29.79 -14.52 -10.29
N ARG A 87 30.28 -13.86 -9.26
CA ARG A 87 31.12 -14.48 -8.24
C ARG A 87 30.36 -15.50 -7.42
N GLN A 88 29.06 -15.29 -7.25
CA GLN A 88 28.17 -16.13 -6.49
C GLN A 88 26.75 -16.01 -7.03
N ILE A 89 26.02 -17.13 -7.02
CA ILE A 89 24.59 -17.17 -7.24
C ILE A 89 23.95 -17.60 -5.92
N VAL A 90 22.98 -16.84 -5.44
CA VAL A 90 22.25 -17.12 -4.20
C VAL A 90 20.77 -17.23 -4.56
N ASN A 91 20.16 -18.34 -4.19
CA ASN A 91 18.71 -18.55 -4.32
C ASN A 91 18.09 -18.48 -2.94
N THR A 92 17.12 -17.62 -2.77
CA THR A 92 16.35 -17.41 -1.54
C THR A 92 14.87 -17.46 -1.85
N GLU A 93 14.07 -17.59 -0.82
CA GLU A 93 12.63 -17.43 -0.88
C GLU A 93 12.25 -16.32 0.09
N GLU A 94 11.56 -15.31 -0.42
CA GLU A 94 11.09 -14.15 0.34
C GLU A 94 9.56 -14.08 0.20
N ASP A 95 8.83 -14.24 1.28
CA ASP A 95 7.36 -14.26 1.32
C ASP A 95 6.71 -15.25 0.30
N GLY A 96 7.33 -16.45 0.15
CA GLY A 96 6.88 -17.45 -0.82
C GLY A 96 7.29 -17.16 -2.27
N ILE A 97 8.08 -16.11 -2.53
CA ILE A 97 8.57 -15.73 -3.85
C ILE A 97 10.04 -16.16 -4.00
N ALA A 98 10.34 -16.96 -5.04
CA ALA A 98 11.71 -17.35 -5.34
C ALA A 98 12.51 -16.16 -5.90
N VAL A 99 13.67 -15.87 -5.28
CA VAL A 99 14.60 -14.81 -5.68
C VAL A 99 15.94 -15.40 -6.04
N GLU A 100 16.41 -15.20 -7.29
CA GLU A 100 17.76 -15.50 -7.72
C GLU A 100 18.62 -14.22 -7.62
N THR A 101 19.68 -14.23 -6.82
CA THR A 101 20.61 -13.11 -6.69
C THR A 101 21.94 -13.42 -7.37
N LEU A 102 22.28 -12.65 -8.40
CA LEU A 102 23.62 -12.68 -9.01
C LEU A 102 24.52 -11.66 -8.32
N VAL A 103 25.62 -12.15 -7.71
CA VAL A 103 26.57 -11.32 -6.96
C VAL A 103 27.83 -11.08 -7.78
N TYR A 104 28.08 -9.81 -8.12
CA TYR A 104 29.28 -9.35 -8.82
C TYR A 104 30.20 -8.53 -7.87
N SER A 105 31.35 -8.08 -8.37
CA SER A 105 32.33 -7.31 -7.56
C SER A 105 31.81 -5.95 -7.10
N SER A 106 30.97 -5.30 -7.90
CA SER A 106 30.49 -3.93 -7.66
C SER A 106 28.99 -3.81 -7.53
N ILE A 107 28.23 -4.92 -7.78
CA ILE A 107 26.78 -4.88 -7.81
C ILE A 107 26.17 -6.25 -7.48
N ARG A 108 24.98 -6.25 -6.90
CA ARG A 108 24.10 -7.40 -6.75
C ARG A 108 22.83 -7.16 -7.56
N LEU A 109 22.37 -8.20 -8.25
CA LEU A 109 21.18 -8.16 -9.09
C LEU A 109 20.20 -9.21 -8.58
N ASN A 110 18.97 -8.81 -8.22
CA ASN A 110 17.92 -9.69 -7.72
C ASN A 110 16.88 -9.90 -8.82
N PHE A 111 16.61 -11.17 -9.13
CA PHE A 111 15.67 -11.61 -10.15
C PHE A 111 14.51 -12.32 -9.52
N VAL A 112 13.31 -12.01 -10.02
CA VAL A 112 12.04 -12.68 -9.70
C VAL A 112 11.42 -13.08 -11.04
N ASP A 113 10.90 -14.30 -11.14
CA ASP A 113 10.33 -14.83 -12.38
C ASP A 113 11.25 -14.64 -13.61
N SER A 114 12.56 -14.84 -13.40
CA SER A 114 13.60 -14.66 -14.41
C SER A 114 13.74 -13.24 -14.96
N GLY A 115 13.17 -12.23 -14.30
CA GLY A 115 13.31 -10.81 -14.63
C GLY A 115 14.01 -10.02 -13.52
N LEU A 116 14.92 -9.10 -13.88
CA LEU A 116 15.57 -8.19 -12.93
C LEU A 116 14.51 -7.33 -12.22
N ARG A 117 14.44 -7.45 -10.91
CA ARG A 117 13.51 -6.70 -10.07
C ARG A 117 14.19 -5.56 -9.32
N THR A 118 15.36 -5.83 -8.72
CA THR A 118 16.12 -4.82 -7.99
C THR A 118 17.61 -5.03 -8.14
N TRP A 119 18.39 -3.98 -7.85
CA TRP A 119 19.84 -4.05 -7.81
C TRP A 119 20.43 -3.18 -6.70
N LYS A 120 21.62 -3.53 -6.27
CA LYS A 120 22.35 -2.78 -5.26
C LYS A 120 23.82 -2.67 -5.64
N GLU A 121 24.31 -1.44 -5.90
CA GLU A 121 25.74 -1.20 -6.00
C GLU A 121 26.40 -1.45 -4.65
N THR A 122 27.45 -2.27 -4.66
CA THR A 122 28.27 -2.60 -3.47
C THR A 122 29.58 -1.82 -3.41
N ASN A 123 29.99 -1.26 -4.54
CA ASN A 123 31.21 -0.44 -4.66
C ASN A 123 30.95 0.68 -5.70
N PRO A 124 30.18 1.71 -5.37
CA PRO A 124 29.94 2.83 -6.27
C PRO A 124 31.22 3.61 -6.55
N VAL A 125 31.29 4.26 -7.71
CA VAL A 125 32.43 5.10 -8.09
C VAL A 125 32.57 6.30 -7.16
N THR A 126 31.46 6.92 -6.82
CA THR A 126 31.33 8.06 -5.89
C THR A 126 29.95 8.07 -5.26
N ALA A 127 29.79 8.82 -4.18
CA ALA A 127 28.47 9.05 -3.57
C ALA A 127 27.63 10.03 -4.41
N ASN A 128 26.30 9.80 -4.46
CA ASN A 128 25.30 10.70 -5.06
C ASN A 128 25.67 11.27 -6.45
N PRO A 129 26.10 10.43 -7.41
CA PRO A 129 26.62 10.93 -8.69
C PRO A 129 25.57 11.69 -9.52
N LEU A 130 24.30 11.30 -9.51
CA LEU A 130 23.22 12.02 -10.23
C LEU A 130 22.99 13.41 -9.65
N THR A 131 23.00 13.54 -8.31
CA THR A 131 22.83 14.82 -7.61
C THR A 131 23.97 15.78 -7.93
N GLU A 132 25.22 15.28 -7.92
CA GLU A 132 26.39 16.08 -8.27
C GLU A 132 26.39 16.47 -9.76
N SER A 133 25.94 15.58 -10.64
CA SER A 133 25.75 15.87 -12.06
C SER A 133 24.70 16.98 -12.26
N THR A 134 23.56 16.90 -11.56
CA THR A 134 22.51 17.92 -11.59
C THR A 134 23.04 19.29 -11.19
N LYS A 135 23.72 19.39 -10.04
CA LYS A 135 24.33 20.63 -9.58
C LYS A 135 25.32 21.21 -10.59
N ALA A 136 26.09 20.35 -11.24
CA ALA A 136 27.04 20.79 -12.25
C ALA A 136 26.34 21.35 -13.50
N TYR A 137 25.29 20.71 -14.03
CA TYR A 137 24.53 21.25 -15.14
C TYR A 137 23.73 22.51 -14.78
N GLN A 138 23.22 22.60 -13.54
CA GLN A 138 22.60 23.83 -13.04
C GLN A 138 23.61 24.99 -13.06
N ARG A 139 24.83 24.76 -12.53
CA ARG A 139 25.87 25.79 -12.54
C ARG A 139 26.33 26.14 -13.94
N ALA A 140 26.42 25.16 -14.84
CA ALA A 140 26.70 25.43 -16.25
C ALA A 140 25.63 26.35 -16.90
N ARG A 141 24.35 26.16 -16.55
CA ARG A 141 23.24 27.01 -17.03
C ARG A 141 23.34 28.44 -16.53
N GLU A 142 23.63 28.62 -15.23
CA GLU A 142 23.83 29.96 -14.64
C GLU A 142 24.94 30.74 -15.31
N LEU A 143 26.02 30.07 -15.73
CA LEU A 143 27.16 30.67 -16.38
C LEU A 143 26.96 30.85 -17.90
N ASP A 144 26.01 30.18 -18.52
CA ASP A 144 25.74 30.22 -19.96
C ASP A 144 24.77 31.37 -20.34
N ALA A 145 25.08 32.57 -19.96
CA ALA A 145 24.23 33.75 -20.17
C ALA A 145 23.75 33.95 -21.61
N LYS A 146 24.46 33.41 -22.63
CA LYS A 146 24.10 33.49 -24.05
C LYS A 146 23.37 32.25 -24.55
N GLY A 147 23.11 31.23 -23.73
CA GLY A 147 22.38 30.02 -24.06
C GLY A 147 23.10 29.13 -25.10
N ARG A 148 24.40 29.33 -25.34
CA ARG A 148 25.14 28.57 -26.38
C ARG A 148 25.26 27.07 -26.09
N ASN A 149 25.14 26.68 -24.84
CA ASN A 149 25.23 25.31 -24.36
C ASN A 149 23.88 24.75 -23.89
N ALA A 150 22.78 25.50 -24.06
CA ALA A 150 21.45 25.13 -23.56
C ALA A 150 21.04 23.72 -23.97
N LYS A 151 21.29 23.32 -25.24
CA LYS A 151 20.97 21.98 -25.73
C LYS A 151 21.74 20.90 -24.94
N LYS A 152 23.04 21.05 -24.73
CA LYS A 152 23.87 20.08 -24.00
C LYS A 152 23.45 19.95 -22.54
N ILE A 153 23.10 21.08 -21.91
CA ILE A 153 22.64 21.15 -20.55
C ILE A 153 21.28 20.42 -20.43
N ASN A 154 20.34 20.71 -21.33
CA ASN A 154 19.04 20.09 -21.32
C ASN A 154 19.09 18.58 -21.63
N ASP A 155 19.90 18.17 -22.62
CA ASP A 155 20.09 16.75 -22.93
C ASP A 155 20.66 15.99 -21.71
N GLY A 156 21.64 16.59 -20.99
CA GLY A 156 22.20 16.04 -19.75
C GLY A 156 21.19 15.94 -18.61
N LEU A 157 20.43 17.01 -18.36
CA LEU A 157 19.38 17.01 -17.34
C LEU A 157 18.23 16.04 -17.66
N ALA A 158 17.84 15.93 -18.94
CA ALA A 158 16.82 14.98 -19.36
C ALA A 158 17.26 13.53 -19.17
N ALA A 159 18.55 13.23 -19.40
CA ALA A 159 19.11 11.91 -19.12
C ALA A 159 19.11 11.61 -17.62
N ILE A 160 19.54 12.56 -16.79
CA ILE A 160 19.52 12.45 -15.33
C ILE A 160 18.09 12.23 -14.80
N SER A 161 17.08 12.95 -15.35
CA SER A 161 15.68 12.78 -14.95
C SER A 161 15.17 11.35 -15.17
N ARG A 162 15.51 10.72 -16.33
CA ARG A 162 15.16 9.33 -16.59
C ARG A 162 15.86 8.35 -15.63
N ASP A 163 17.11 8.63 -15.30
CA ASP A 163 17.87 7.76 -14.39
C ASP A 163 17.40 7.91 -12.93
N PHE A 164 16.93 9.09 -12.51
CA PHE A 164 16.25 9.24 -11.23
C PHE A 164 14.93 8.45 -11.19
N GLU A 165 14.19 8.34 -12.29
CA GLU A 165 13.02 7.49 -12.37
C GLU A 165 13.36 6.02 -12.14
N ASN A 166 14.37 5.48 -12.85
CA ASN A 166 14.84 4.11 -12.64
C ASN A 166 15.34 3.89 -11.20
N LYS A 167 16.07 4.88 -10.65
CA LYS A 167 16.59 4.83 -9.29
C LYS A 167 15.45 4.80 -8.27
N PHE A 168 14.41 5.63 -8.45
CA PHE A 168 13.23 5.66 -7.59
C PHE A 168 12.55 4.29 -7.53
N TYR A 169 12.22 3.70 -8.67
CA TYR A 169 11.58 2.39 -8.69
C TYR A 169 12.48 1.29 -8.10
N ASN A 170 13.80 1.32 -8.37
CA ASN A 170 14.72 0.37 -7.76
C ASN A 170 14.76 0.50 -6.23
N GLU A 171 14.78 1.72 -5.70
CA GLU A 171 14.77 1.97 -4.26
C GLU A 171 13.43 1.56 -3.64
N PHE A 172 12.32 1.87 -4.30
CA PHE A 172 10.98 1.54 -3.84
C PHE A 172 10.77 0.01 -3.78
N TYR A 173 11.09 -0.71 -4.84
CA TYR A 173 10.99 -2.18 -4.87
C TYR A 173 12.03 -2.88 -3.98
N SER A 174 13.10 -2.19 -3.58
CA SER A 174 14.06 -2.66 -2.57
C SER A 174 13.63 -2.32 -1.14
N LEU A 175 12.41 -1.84 -0.92
CA LEU A 175 11.85 -1.39 0.37
C LEU A 175 12.69 -0.28 1.04
N ARG A 176 13.46 0.49 0.25
CA ARG A 176 14.24 1.65 0.71
C ARG A 176 13.42 2.92 0.53
N PHE A 177 12.28 2.98 1.20
CA PHE A 177 11.27 4.00 0.98
C PHE A 177 11.74 5.42 1.27
N ARG A 178 12.59 5.63 2.28
CA ARG A 178 13.21 6.93 2.56
C ARG A 178 14.11 7.40 1.41
N ASP A 179 14.90 6.48 0.84
CA ASP A 179 15.73 6.80 -0.32
C ASP A 179 14.87 7.12 -1.54
N ALA A 180 13.81 6.33 -1.78
CA ALA A 180 12.85 6.56 -2.85
C ALA A 180 12.16 7.95 -2.72
N TYR A 181 11.74 8.33 -1.51
CA TYR A 181 11.20 9.66 -1.23
C TYR A 181 12.17 10.76 -1.66
N ASN A 182 13.42 10.69 -1.21
CA ASN A 182 14.44 11.68 -1.55
C ASN A 182 14.71 11.71 -3.06
N THR A 183 14.81 10.53 -3.70
CA THR A 183 15.04 10.40 -5.14
C THR A 183 13.89 10.98 -5.97
N ALA A 184 12.65 10.82 -5.52
CA ALA A 184 11.49 11.44 -6.17
C ALA A 184 11.57 12.96 -6.15
N LEU A 185 11.94 13.56 -5.02
CA LEU A 185 12.13 15.02 -4.90
C LEU A 185 13.32 15.53 -5.71
N GLU A 186 14.44 14.79 -5.75
CA GLU A 186 15.58 15.11 -6.62
C GLU A 186 15.16 15.15 -8.10
N ARG A 187 14.33 14.21 -8.56
CA ARG A 187 13.80 14.22 -9.92
C ARG A 187 12.91 15.44 -10.17
N VAL A 188 12.07 15.81 -9.23
CA VAL A 188 11.25 17.03 -9.32
C VAL A 188 12.12 18.26 -9.54
N GLU A 189 13.22 18.41 -8.78
CA GLU A 189 14.14 19.56 -8.94
C GLU A 189 14.84 19.54 -10.31
N VAL A 190 15.22 18.39 -10.84
CA VAL A 190 15.77 18.28 -12.21
C VAL A 190 14.74 18.71 -13.25
N ASN A 191 13.50 18.24 -13.13
CA ASN A 191 12.45 18.58 -14.09
C ASN A 191 12.08 20.07 -14.02
N LYS A 192 12.11 20.68 -12.84
CA LYS A 192 11.97 22.12 -12.68
C LYS A 192 13.08 22.90 -13.41
N LEU A 193 14.32 22.41 -13.39
CA LEU A 193 15.39 22.98 -14.21
C LEU A 193 15.11 22.83 -15.72
N LEU A 194 14.36 21.82 -16.15
CA LEU A 194 13.91 21.64 -17.54
C LEU A 194 12.65 22.46 -17.89
N GLY A 195 12.07 23.20 -16.95
CA GLY A 195 10.82 23.92 -17.13
C GLY A 195 9.58 23.01 -17.11
N VAL A 196 9.70 21.82 -16.57
CA VAL A 196 8.61 20.85 -16.45
C VAL A 196 8.11 20.81 -15.01
N THR A 197 6.79 20.96 -14.82
CA THR A 197 6.14 20.75 -13.52
C THR A 197 5.82 19.27 -13.37
N ASP A 198 6.57 18.58 -12.51
CA ASP A 198 6.42 17.15 -12.31
C ASP A 198 5.49 16.85 -11.11
N THR A 199 4.20 16.93 -11.35
CA THR A 199 3.19 16.71 -10.31
C THR A 199 3.14 15.26 -9.83
N ALA A 200 3.43 14.30 -10.74
CA ALA A 200 3.38 12.87 -10.43
C ALA A 200 4.46 12.46 -9.43
N TYR A 201 5.65 13.04 -9.50
CA TYR A 201 6.72 12.68 -8.57
C TYR A 201 6.59 13.31 -7.19
N TYR A 202 5.80 14.37 -7.03
CA TYR A 202 5.31 14.77 -5.71
C TYR A 202 4.36 13.70 -5.14
N PHE A 203 3.46 13.15 -5.94
CA PHE A 203 2.59 12.06 -5.51
C PHE A 203 3.39 10.81 -5.15
N PHE A 204 4.35 10.40 -5.96
CA PHE A 204 5.21 9.24 -5.67
C PHE A 204 6.11 9.46 -4.44
N ALA A 205 6.58 10.67 -4.19
CA ALA A 205 7.27 11.02 -2.95
C ALA A 205 6.35 10.80 -1.74
N GLY A 206 5.13 11.32 -1.78
CA GLY A 206 4.14 11.11 -0.72
C GLY A 206 3.86 9.62 -0.49
N PHE A 207 3.73 8.84 -1.57
CA PHE A 207 3.50 7.39 -1.49
C PHE A 207 4.68 6.64 -0.83
N ALA A 208 5.91 6.98 -1.18
CA ALA A 208 7.10 6.43 -0.53
C ALA A 208 7.19 6.84 0.95
N ALA A 209 6.78 8.08 1.28
CA ALA A 209 6.74 8.55 2.66
C ALA A 209 5.71 7.79 3.51
N VAL A 210 4.52 7.52 2.97
CA VAL A 210 3.51 6.66 3.63
C VAL A 210 4.06 5.26 3.88
N ALA A 211 4.71 4.64 2.89
CA ALA A 211 5.30 3.31 3.07
C ALA A 211 6.42 3.31 4.14
N GLN A 212 7.16 4.40 4.30
CA GLN A 212 8.20 4.54 5.33
C GLN A 212 7.64 4.84 6.72
N SER A 213 6.43 5.40 6.81
CA SER A 213 5.85 5.85 8.08
C SER A 213 5.52 4.72 9.06
N GLU A 214 5.38 3.48 8.57
CA GLU A 214 5.25 2.29 9.42
C GLU A 214 6.47 2.07 10.33
N ILE A 215 7.66 2.54 9.91
CA ILE A 215 8.93 2.42 10.64
C ILE A 215 9.33 3.75 11.28
N ASP A 216 8.93 4.87 10.70
CA ASP A 216 9.31 6.22 11.10
C ASP A 216 8.12 7.17 10.95
N GLU A 217 7.39 7.36 12.05
CA GLU A 217 6.21 8.21 12.12
C GLU A 217 6.45 9.66 11.69
N SER A 218 7.70 10.14 11.74
CA SER A 218 8.01 11.50 11.26
C SER A 218 7.71 11.67 9.77
N MET A 219 7.64 10.58 9.02
CA MET A 219 7.38 10.58 7.58
C MET A 219 5.93 10.94 7.21
N TRP A 220 4.99 10.86 8.16
CA TRP A 220 3.63 11.37 7.90
C TRP A 220 3.60 12.82 7.48
N ARG A 221 4.45 13.67 8.08
CA ARG A 221 4.55 15.09 7.69
C ARG A 221 5.06 15.24 6.26
N GLN A 222 6.11 14.50 5.90
CA GLN A 222 6.66 14.52 4.54
C GLN A 222 5.63 14.01 3.52
N ALA A 223 4.85 12.98 3.86
CA ALA A 223 3.76 12.51 3.01
C ALA A 223 2.72 13.61 2.76
N ILE A 224 2.27 14.28 3.82
CA ILE A 224 1.33 15.41 3.73
C ILE A 224 1.88 16.51 2.82
N GLU A 225 3.10 16.98 3.07
CA GLU A 225 3.73 18.05 2.29
C GLU A 225 3.82 17.70 0.80
N ALA A 226 4.20 16.45 0.49
CA ALA A 226 4.31 15.99 -0.88
C ALA A 226 2.94 15.86 -1.57
N PHE A 227 1.94 15.30 -0.91
CA PHE A 227 0.60 15.15 -1.47
C PHE A 227 -0.12 16.50 -1.62
N GLU A 228 -0.02 17.40 -0.64
CA GLU A 228 -0.58 18.74 -0.75
C GLU A 228 0.07 19.51 -1.92
N LYS A 229 1.38 19.34 -2.12
CA LYS A 229 2.07 19.93 -3.25
C LYS A 229 1.63 19.35 -4.58
N ALA A 230 1.43 18.03 -4.66
CA ALA A 230 0.87 17.39 -5.84
C ALA A 230 -0.54 17.95 -6.15
N LEU A 231 -1.39 18.08 -5.13
CA LEU A 231 -2.74 18.63 -5.27
C LEU A 231 -2.73 20.11 -5.70
N GLU A 232 -1.91 20.95 -5.07
CA GLU A 232 -1.73 22.38 -5.40
C GLU A 232 -1.31 22.57 -6.86
N LEU A 233 -0.39 21.74 -7.33
CA LEU A 233 0.12 21.79 -8.71
C LEU A 233 -0.81 21.13 -9.73
N GLY A 234 -1.96 20.59 -9.29
CA GLY A 234 -2.99 20.06 -10.15
C GLY A 234 -2.73 18.63 -10.62
N TYR A 235 -2.05 17.81 -9.81
CA TYR A 235 -1.94 16.37 -10.08
C TYR A 235 -3.34 15.75 -10.25
N ARG A 236 -3.48 14.91 -11.26
CA ARG A 236 -4.74 14.24 -11.58
C ARG A 236 -4.46 12.77 -11.87
N GLU A 237 -5.14 11.93 -11.12
CA GLU A 237 -5.17 10.50 -11.40
C GLU A 237 -6.04 10.22 -12.61
N ILE A 238 -5.76 9.08 -13.25
CA ILE A 238 -6.46 8.62 -14.46
C ILE A 238 -7.29 7.38 -14.12
N GLY A 239 -8.45 7.24 -14.74
CA GLY A 239 -9.29 6.06 -14.60
C GLY A 239 -9.87 5.88 -13.19
N ASP A 240 -9.84 4.66 -12.69
CA ASP A 240 -10.44 4.25 -11.42
C ASP A 240 -9.65 4.71 -10.19
N SER A 241 -8.43 5.23 -10.38
CA SER A 241 -7.60 5.79 -9.31
C SER A 241 -7.99 7.21 -8.90
N ARG A 242 -8.95 7.83 -9.59
CA ARG A 242 -9.41 9.19 -9.27
C ARG A 242 -9.98 9.26 -7.86
N GLY A 243 -9.33 10.05 -7.01
CA GLY A 243 -9.65 10.16 -5.58
C GLY A 243 -8.57 9.56 -4.67
N GLN A 244 -7.62 8.82 -5.20
CA GLN A 244 -6.55 8.17 -4.43
C GLN A 244 -5.70 9.19 -3.65
N LEU A 245 -5.38 10.34 -4.25
CA LEU A 245 -4.63 11.41 -3.59
C LEU A 245 -5.34 11.92 -2.33
N TYR A 246 -6.67 12.11 -2.40
CA TYR A 246 -7.47 12.51 -1.23
C TYR A 246 -7.48 11.44 -0.14
N ASN A 247 -7.55 10.18 -0.54
CA ASN A 247 -7.46 9.06 0.42
C ASN A 247 -6.09 8.97 1.09
N PHE A 248 -5.00 9.21 0.35
CA PHE A 248 -3.67 9.27 0.95
C PHE A 248 -3.49 10.49 1.85
N LEU A 249 -4.08 11.63 1.53
CA LEU A 249 -4.11 12.78 2.43
C LEU A 249 -4.89 12.47 3.72
N TYR A 250 -6.06 11.81 3.60
CA TYR A 250 -6.79 11.31 4.77
C TYR A 250 -5.91 10.41 5.64
N THR A 251 -5.33 9.37 5.07
CA THR A 251 -4.47 8.42 5.79
C THR A 251 -3.28 9.13 6.44
N SER A 252 -2.62 10.03 5.71
CA SER A 252 -1.44 10.76 6.22
C SER A 252 -1.80 11.68 7.37
N TYR A 253 -2.94 12.38 7.31
CA TYR A 253 -3.40 13.23 8.40
C TYR A 253 -3.89 12.42 9.60
N MET A 254 -4.52 11.24 9.40
CA MET A 254 -4.84 10.31 10.50
C MET A 254 -3.56 9.84 11.20
N GLY A 255 -2.55 9.39 10.45
CA GLY A 255 -1.27 8.97 10.99
C GLY A 255 -0.48 10.09 11.68
N ALA A 256 -0.64 11.33 11.23
CA ALA A 256 -0.05 12.51 11.88
C ALA A 256 -0.85 13.02 13.09
N GLY A 257 -1.92 12.34 13.51
CA GLY A 257 -2.75 12.71 14.66
C GLY A 257 -3.64 13.95 14.43
N ASN A 258 -4.03 14.23 13.20
CA ASN A 258 -4.90 15.35 12.85
C ASN A 258 -6.19 14.89 12.15
N PRO A 259 -7.10 14.24 12.88
CA PRO A 259 -8.31 13.63 12.31
C PRO A 259 -9.27 14.67 11.70
N GLU A 260 -9.29 15.91 12.18
CA GLU A 260 -10.18 16.96 11.64
C GLU A 260 -9.75 17.37 10.22
N ARG A 261 -8.44 17.42 9.94
CA ARG A 261 -7.94 17.64 8.58
C ARG A 261 -8.13 16.42 7.69
N ALA A 262 -7.90 15.24 8.25
CA ALA A 262 -8.16 13.97 7.56
C ALA A 262 -9.61 13.93 7.05
N LEU A 263 -10.59 14.15 7.95
CA LEU A 263 -12.01 14.17 7.59
C LEU A 263 -12.32 15.14 6.46
N ARG A 264 -11.79 16.37 6.51
CA ARG A 264 -12.01 17.36 5.44
C ARG A 264 -11.51 16.87 4.08
N TYR A 265 -10.34 16.24 4.03
CA TYR A 265 -9.84 15.68 2.77
C TYR A 265 -10.66 14.51 2.29
N ALA A 266 -11.11 13.61 3.18
CA ALA A 266 -11.99 12.51 2.82
C ALA A 266 -13.33 13.01 2.26
N GLN A 267 -13.97 13.97 2.92
CA GLN A 267 -15.23 14.56 2.48
C GLN A 267 -15.07 15.26 1.11
N THR A 268 -14.08 16.15 0.97
CA THR A 268 -13.81 16.85 -0.30
C THR A 268 -13.49 15.87 -1.44
N GLY A 269 -12.74 14.82 -1.12
CA GLY A 269 -12.41 13.78 -2.09
C GLY A 269 -13.64 12.98 -2.50
N PHE A 270 -14.50 12.63 -1.56
CA PHE A 270 -15.73 11.89 -1.83
C PHE A 270 -16.75 12.72 -2.63
N GLU A 271 -16.92 14.01 -2.31
CA GLU A 271 -17.76 14.92 -3.10
C GLU A 271 -17.29 15.00 -4.55
N ARG A 272 -15.98 15.10 -4.76
CA ARG A 272 -15.39 15.23 -6.09
C ARG A 272 -15.31 13.91 -6.86
N TYR A 273 -15.09 12.82 -6.17
CA TYR A 273 -14.90 11.47 -6.73
C TYR A 273 -15.77 10.43 -6.00
N PRO A 274 -17.10 10.58 -6.06
CA PRO A 274 -18.00 9.74 -5.28
C PRO A 274 -17.94 8.25 -5.68
N GLY A 275 -17.37 7.92 -6.84
CA GLY A 275 -17.14 6.54 -7.29
C GLY A 275 -15.92 5.86 -6.67
N TYR A 276 -15.04 6.59 -5.95
CA TYR A 276 -13.85 6.01 -5.37
C TYR A 276 -14.15 5.41 -3.99
N ALA A 277 -14.41 4.10 -3.96
CA ALA A 277 -14.85 3.38 -2.78
C ALA A 277 -13.95 3.54 -1.53
N PRO A 278 -12.59 3.61 -1.62
CA PRO A 278 -11.77 3.77 -0.42
C PRO A 278 -12.09 5.03 0.40
N LEU A 279 -12.46 6.16 -0.25
CA LEU A 279 -12.86 7.37 0.49
C LEU A 279 -14.17 7.18 1.26
N MET A 280 -15.12 6.48 0.67
CA MET A 280 -16.38 6.15 1.32
C MET A 280 -16.14 5.25 2.55
N TYR A 281 -15.34 4.21 2.42
CA TYR A 281 -14.95 3.36 3.55
C TYR A 281 -14.20 4.14 4.64
N SER A 282 -13.32 5.06 4.23
CA SER A 282 -12.62 5.94 5.19
C SER A 282 -13.58 6.80 6.00
N LEU A 283 -14.64 7.34 5.37
CA LEU A 283 -15.68 8.13 6.04
C LEU A 283 -16.54 7.28 6.96
N ILE A 284 -16.97 6.10 6.49
CA ILE A 284 -17.74 5.15 7.31
C ILE A 284 -16.94 4.80 8.57
N ASN A 285 -15.70 4.33 8.43
CA ASN A 285 -14.87 3.94 9.55
C ASN A 285 -14.60 5.12 10.50
N PHE A 286 -14.34 6.31 9.95
CA PHE A 286 -14.12 7.51 10.76
C PHE A 286 -15.29 7.83 11.67
N TYR A 287 -16.51 7.71 11.18
CA TYR A 287 -17.72 7.98 11.97
C TYR A 287 -18.06 6.84 12.93
N LEU A 288 -17.83 5.57 12.53
CA LEU A 288 -17.99 4.42 13.42
C LEU A 288 -17.03 4.47 14.62
N ASP A 289 -15.75 4.79 14.39
CA ASP A 289 -14.74 4.92 15.45
C ASP A 289 -15.08 6.03 16.48
N ARG A 290 -15.99 6.94 16.12
CA ARG A 290 -16.48 8.03 16.98
C ARG A 290 -17.88 7.81 17.54
N GLU A 291 -18.47 6.65 17.29
CA GLU A 291 -19.85 6.34 17.67
C GLU A 291 -20.87 7.31 17.04
N GLU A 292 -20.49 7.98 15.91
CA GLU A 292 -21.35 8.86 15.13
C GLU A 292 -22.18 8.04 14.12
N ASN A 293 -22.89 7.04 14.64
CA ASN A 293 -23.56 5.98 13.88
C ASN A 293 -24.56 6.51 12.82
N ALA A 294 -25.26 7.63 13.10
CA ALA A 294 -26.17 8.23 12.14
C ALA A 294 -25.43 8.73 10.87
N LEU A 295 -24.26 9.34 11.02
CA LEU A 295 -23.44 9.80 9.90
C LEU A 295 -22.80 8.60 9.15
N ALA A 296 -22.36 7.58 9.88
CA ALA A 296 -21.88 6.34 9.26
C ALA A 296 -22.96 5.69 8.40
N LEU A 297 -24.21 5.67 8.88
CA LEU A 297 -25.37 5.13 8.15
C LEU A 297 -25.63 5.86 6.83
N GLU A 298 -25.51 7.19 6.80
CA GLU A 298 -25.69 7.97 5.56
C GLU A 298 -24.71 7.54 4.45
N TYR A 299 -23.45 7.31 4.79
CA TYR A 299 -22.44 6.82 3.85
C TYR A 299 -22.63 5.35 3.49
N LEU A 300 -23.05 4.51 4.44
CA LEU A 300 -23.38 3.11 4.19
C LEU A 300 -24.58 2.97 3.23
N GLU A 301 -25.59 3.80 3.35
CA GLU A 301 -26.73 3.80 2.43
C GLU A 301 -26.33 4.16 1.00
N GLN A 302 -25.45 5.13 0.85
CA GLN A 302 -24.87 5.47 -0.45
C GLN A 302 -24.00 4.33 -0.99
N ALA A 303 -23.23 3.65 -0.12
CA ALA A 303 -22.42 2.50 -0.48
C ALA A 303 -23.27 1.35 -1.02
N VAL A 304 -24.31 0.96 -0.27
CA VAL A 304 -25.25 -0.11 -0.65
C VAL A 304 -26.01 0.24 -1.94
N THR A 305 -26.36 1.52 -2.13
CA THR A 305 -27.04 1.96 -3.38
C THR A 305 -26.15 1.76 -4.61
N ARG A 306 -24.83 1.90 -4.47
CA ARG A 306 -23.85 1.75 -5.55
C ARG A 306 -23.49 0.30 -5.81
N ASP A 307 -23.38 -0.48 -4.76
CA ASP A 307 -23.00 -1.90 -4.79
C ASP A 307 -23.99 -2.73 -3.97
N PRO A 308 -25.22 -2.93 -4.49
CA PRO A 308 -26.27 -3.66 -3.77
C PRO A 308 -25.98 -5.15 -3.63
N GLY A 309 -25.00 -5.68 -4.40
CA GLY A 309 -24.52 -7.05 -4.32
C GLY A 309 -23.41 -7.29 -3.30
N ASN A 310 -23.09 -6.33 -2.45
CA ASN A 310 -22.01 -6.43 -1.48
C ASN A 310 -22.55 -6.82 -0.09
N ALA A 311 -22.44 -8.11 0.23
CA ALA A 311 -22.89 -8.65 1.51
C ALA A 311 -22.22 -7.98 2.73
N VAL A 312 -20.98 -7.55 2.60
CA VAL A 312 -20.23 -6.89 3.69
C VAL A 312 -20.81 -5.50 3.99
N LEU A 313 -21.18 -4.74 2.96
CA LEU A 313 -21.82 -3.43 3.15
C LEU A 313 -23.21 -3.56 3.76
N LEU A 314 -23.98 -4.54 3.30
CA LEU A 314 -25.30 -4.83 3.84
C LEU A 314 -25.24 -5.25 5.30
N PHE A 315 -24.27 -6.10 5.65
CA PHE A 315 -23.99 -6.50 7.02
C PHE A 315 -23.60 -5.29 7.90
N ALA A 316 -22.65 -4.47 7.44
CA ALA A 316 -22.22 -3.26 8.16
C ALA A 316 -23.41 -2.29 8.41
N LYS A 317 -24.28 -2.12 7.38
CA LYS A 317 -25.52 -1.33 7.52
C LYS A 317 -26.42 -1.92 8.59
N GLY A 318 -26.60 -3.24 8.63
CA GLY A 318 -27.41 -3.94 9.63
C GLY A 318 -26.87 -3.73 11.04
N SER A 319 -25.54 -3.85 11.22
CA SER A 319 -24.89 -3.63 12.52
C SER A 319 -25.06 -2.20 13.04
N VAL A 320 -24.90 -1.20 12.18
CA VAL A 320 -25.11 0.21 12.56
C VAL A 320 -26.59 0.49 12.89
N LEU A 321 -27.53 -0.09 12.16
CA LEU A 321 -28.97 0.03 12.45
C LEU A 321 -29.33 -0.63 13.78
N ASP A 322 -28.70 -1.75 14.15
CA ASP A 322 -28.86 -2.39 15.46
C ASP A 322 -28.38 -1.47 16.59
N GLU A 323 -27.19 -0.89 16.47
CA GLU A 323 -26.67 0.08 17.44
C GLU A 323 -27.54 1.33 17.58
N LEU A 324 -28.22 1.75 16.52
CA LEU A 324 -29.19 2.84 16.55
C LEU A 324 -30.56 2.43 17.10
N GLY A 325 -30.77 1.15 17.43
CA GLY A 325 -32.04 0.61 17.94
C GLY A 325 -33.11 0.43 16.85
N GLU A 326 -32.73 0.49 15.58
CA GLU A 326 -33.62 0.36 14.42
C GLU A 326 -33.80 -1.13 14.03
N LYS A 327 -34.33 -1.93 14.97
CA LYS A 327 -34.38 -3.41 14.92
C LYS A 327 -34.88 -3.96 13.58
N GLU A 328 -36.06 -3.51 13.14
CA GLU A 328 -36.68 -4.05 11.92
C GLU A 328 -35.82 -3.78 10.68
N LYS A 329 -35.19 -2.61 10.62
CA LYS A 329 -34.30 -2.25 9.52
C LYS A 329 -32.99 -3.04 9.60
N ALA A 330 -32.46 -3.28 10.80
CA ALA A 330 -31.27 -4.10 11.01
C ALA A 330 -31.48 -5.54 10.52
N VAL A 331 -32.60 -6.16 10.94
CA VAL A 331 -33.02 -7.49 10.47
C VAL A 331 -33.13 -7.55 8.95
N ALA A 332 -33.79 -6.57 8.33
CA ALA A 332 -33.91 -6.51 6.87
C ALA A 332 -32.53 -6.38 6.16
N ALA A 333 -31.60 -5.64 6.73
CA ALA A 333 -30.23 -5.50 6.19
C ALA A 333 -29.40 -6.80 6.35
N PHE A 334 -29.52 -7.50 7.49
CA PHE A 334 -28.90 -8.82 7.66
C PHE A 334 -29.50 -9.86 6.70
N ASP A 335 -30.82 -9.85 6.50
CA ASP A 335 -31.48 -10.74 5.52
C ASP A 335 -31.04 -10.46 4.09
N ALA A 336 -30.83 -9.20 3.73
CA ALA A 336 -30.28 -8.83 2.43
C ALA A 336 -28.83 -9.32 2.26
N ALA A 337 -27.99 -9.22 3.31
CA ALA A 337 -26.63 -9.75 3.30
C ALA A 337 -26.62 -11.27 3.11
N ILE A 338 -27.48 -11.99 3.82
CA ILE A 338 -27.68 -13.44 3.71
C ILE A 338 -28.15 -13.84 2.30
N ALA A 339 -29.05 -13.07 1.71
CA ALA A 339 -29.53 -13.34 0.36
C ALA A 339 -28.44 -13.18 -0.71
N VAL A 340 -27.49 -12.25 -0.51
CA VAL A 340 -26.33 -12.05 -1.38
C VAL A 340 -25.29 -13.15 -1.18
N ASP A 341 -24.96 -13.47 0.07
CA ASP A 341 -24.00 -14.52 0.41
C ASP A 341 -24.54 -15.42 1.54
N PRO A 342 -25.18 -16.54 1.20
CA PRO A 342 -25.70 -17.50 2.18
C PRO A 342 -24.61 -18.22 3.03
N THR A 343 -23.32 -18.04 2.69
CA THR A 343 -22.20 -18.60 3.45
C THR A 343 -21.55 -17.60 4.39
N TYR A 344 -21.98 -16.35 4.38
CA TYR A 344 -21.46 -15.31 5.24
C TYR A 344 -21.96 -15.46 6.67
N PHE A 345 -21.08 -15.88 7.57
CA PHE A 345 -21.38 -16.21 8.97
C PHE A 345 -21.98 -15.04 9.77
N ASN A 346 -21.34 -13.85 9.68
CA ASN A 346 -21.64 -12.72 10.57
C ASN A 346 -23.11 -12.25 10.55
N PRO A 347 -23.80 -12.11 9.40
CA PRO A 347 -25.18 -11.71 9.39
C PRO A 347 -26.13 -12.67 10.14
N TYR A 348 -25.90 -13.97 10.07
CA TYR A 348 -26.68 -14.94 10.82
C TYR A 348 -26.47 -14.81 12.32
N PHE A 349 -25.21 -14.72 12.74
CA PHE A 349 -24.84 -14.57 14.13
C PHE A 349 -25.41 -13.29 14.73
N ASN A 350 -25.18 -12.13 14.11
CA ASN A 350 -25.65 -10.84 14.64
C ASN A 350 -27.18 -10.74 14.62
N LYS A 351 -27.86 -11.26 13.59
CA LYS A 351 -29.32 -11.34 13.56
C LYS A 351 -29.86 -12.15 14.74
N ALA A 352 -29.24 -13.29 15.06
CA ALA A 352 -29.64 -14.12 16.18
C ALA A 352 -29.38 -13.40 17.53
N VAL A 353 -28.21 -12.77 17.69
CA VAL A 353 -27.85 -11.99 18.88
C VAL A 353 -28.83 -10.82 19.09
N LEU A 354 -29.22 -10.13 18.03
CA LEU A 354 -30.23 -9.05 18.09
C LEU A 354 -31.54 -9.55 18.70
N PHE A 355 -32.09 -10.66 18.23
CA PHE A 355 -33.30 -11.25 18.79
C PHE A 355 -33.09 -11.77 20.21
N TYR A 356 -31.92 -12.36 20.48
CA TYR A 356 -31.59 -12.83 21.82
C TYR A 356 -31.58 -11.68 22.85
N ASN A 357 -30.93 -10.58 22.51
CA ASN A 357 -30.84 -9.40 23.38
C ASN A 357 -32.22 -8.78 23.62
N GLU A 358 -33.06 -8.75 22.61
CA GLU A 358 -34.45 -8.29 22.76
C GLU A 358 -35.26 -9.18 23.70
N ALA A 359 -35.09 -10.50 23.61
CA ALA A 359 -35.69 -11.43 24.56
C ALA A 359 -35.24 -11.19 26.00
N VAL A 360 -33.95 -10.94 26.19
CA VAL A 360 -33.40 -10.61 27.51
C VAL A 360 -34.00 -9.31 28.05
N ARG A 361 -34.12 -8.28 27.21
CA ARG A 361 -34.80 -7.02 27.58
C ARG A 361 -36.20 -7.23 28.05
N HIS A 362 -36.99 -8.05 27.37
CA HIS A 362 -38.35 -8.40 27.80
C HIS A 362 -38.37 -9.15 29.13
N ILE A 363 -37.40 -9.99 29.43
CA ILE A 363 -37.29 -10.65 30.74
C ILE A 363 -36.97 -9.63 31.84
N GLU A 364 -36.10 -8.68 31.57
CA GLU A 364 -35.77 -7.60 32.52
C GLU A 364 -37.02 -6.75 32.82
N GLU A 365 -37.76 -6.34 31.80
CA GLU A 365 -39.04 -5.64 31.97
C GLU A 365 -40.07 -6.48 32.73
N ALA A 366 -40.09 -7.80 32.51
CA ALA A 366 -40.99 -8.70 33.24
C ALA A 366 -40.71 -8.73 34.75
N ASN A 367 -39.42 -8.64 35.14
CA ASN A 367 -39.05 -8.62 36.55
C ASN A 367 -39.59 -7.38 37.31
N ASP A 368 -39.83 -6.29 36.56
CA ASP A 368 -40.41 -5.04 37.09
C ASP A 368 -41.94 -4.97 36.95
N ALA A 369 -42.57 -6.01 36.39
CA ALA A 369 -44.02 -6.04 36.16
C ALA A 369 -44.82 -6.01 37.45
N ARG A 370 -45.85 -5.18 37.51
CA ARG A 370 -46.69 -5.00 38.69
C ARG A 370 -47.85 -5.99 38.80
N THR A 371 -48.13 -6.70 37.69
CA THR A 371 -49.24 -7.68 37.65
C THR A 371 -48.75 -8.98 36.99
N GLN A 372 -49.36 -10.09 37.37
CA GLN A 372 -49.06 -11.41 36.78
C GLN A 372 -49.35 -11.41 35.27
N ALA A 373 -50.45 -10.78 34.86
CA ALA A 373 -50.80 -10.73 33.43
C ALA A 373 -49.77 -9.97 32.59
N GLU A 374 -49.17 -8.91 33.13
CA GLU A 374 -48.08 -8.17 32.45
C GLU A 374 -46.80 -9.00 32.43
N TYR A 375 -46.44 -9.64 33.53
CA TYR A 375 -45.32 -10.58 33.62
C TYR A 375 -45.46 -11.69 32.55
N ASP A 376 -46.61 -12.39 32.53
CA ASP A 376 -46.85 -13.48 31.59
C ASP A 376 -46.80 -13.00 30.13
N ARG A 377 -47.29 -11.81 29.84
CA ARG A 377 -47.21 -11.20 28.50
C ARG A 377 -45.76 -10.96 28.08
N LEU A 378 -44.96 -10.36 28.93
CA LEU A 378 -43.53 -10.05 28.65
C LEU A 378 -42.68 -11.32 28.53
N ILE A 379 -42.94 -12.32 29.37
CA ILE A 379 -42.27 -13.63 29.24
C ILE A 379 -42.64 -14.32 27.91
N ASN A 380 -43.89 -14.22 27.46
CA ASN A 380 -44.28 -14.79 26.18
C ASN A 380 -43.58 -14.04 25.00
N LEU A 381 -43.47 -12.71 25.06
CA LEU A 381 -42.72 -11.94 24.07
C LEU A 381 -41.24 -12.36 24.06
N ALA A 382 -40.61 -12.54 25.23
CA ALA A 382 -39.26 -13.05 25.32
C ALA A 382 -39.06 -14.41 24.67
N LEU A 383 -39.99 -15.32 24.91
CA LEU A 383 -39.96 -16.65 24.29
C LEU A 383 -40.15 -16.59 22.76
N ASP A 384 -40.99 -15.70 22.23
CA ASP A 384 -41.15 -15.49 20.80
C ASP A 384 -39.85 -14.95 20.17
N GLU A 385 -39.15 -14.02 20.86
CA GLU A 385 -37.85 -13.51 20.37
C GLU A 385 -36.76 -14.58 20.44
N PHE A 386 -36.73 -15.45 21.46
CA PHE A 386 -35.80 -16.59 21.47
C PHE A 386 -36.09 -17.57 20.33
N GLU A 387 -37.35 -17.79 19.96
CA GLU A 387 -37.71 -18.59 18.78
C GLU A 387 -37.19 -17.95 17.48
N ASN A 388 -37.32 -16.60 17.34
CA ASN A 388 -36.79 -15.85 16.21
C ASN A 388 -35.24 -15.94 16.12
N ALA A 389 -34.54 -16.01 17.27
CA ALA A 389 -33.12 -16.15 17.32
C ALA A 389 -32.60 -17.53 16.92
N LEU A 390 -33.42 -18.58 17.08
CA LEU A 390 -32.97 -19.97 16.99
C LEU A 390 -32.46 -20.35 15.59
N GLN A 391 -33.31 -20.14 14.58
CA GLN A 391 -32.98 -20.54 13.19
C GLN A 391 -31.69 -19.84 12.66
N PRO A 392 -31.50 -18.54 12.78
CA PRO A 392 -30.26 -17.92 12.36
C PRO A 392 -29.05 -18.38 13.20
N MET A 393 -29.20 -18.66 14.50
CA MET A 393 -28.11 -19.20 15.32
C MET A 393 -27.74 -20.62 14.94
N GLU A 394 -28.72 -21.49 14.66
CA GLU A 394 -28.45 -22.86 14.13
C GLU A 394 -27.70 -22.78 12.80
N LYS A 395 -28.03 -21.79 11.93
CA LYS A 395 -27.34 -21.57 10.67
C LYS A 395 -25.89 -21.06 10.87
N ALA A 396 -25.68 -20.16 11.81
CA ALA A 396 -24.34 -19.75 12.20
C ALA A 396 -23.49 -20.94 12.69
N TYR A 397 -24.10 -21.84 13.47
CA TYR A 397 -23.45 -23.07 13.91
C TYR A 397 -23.10 -24.03 12.76
N GLU A 398 -23.98 -24.20 11.79
CA GLU A 398 -23.67 -24.99 10.58
C GLU A 398 -22.43 -24.42 9.83
N LEU A 399 -22.27 -23.11 9.79
CA LEU A 399 -21.17 -22.44 9.11
C LEU A 399 -19.87 -22.46 9.91
N ASN A 400 -19.94 -22.44 11.25
CA ASN A 400 -18.79 -22.52 12.13
C ASN A 400 -19.10 -23.28 13.43
N GLN A 401 -18.86 -24.58 13.44
CA GLN A 401 -19.17 -25.48 14.55
C GLN A 401 -18.20 -25.41 15.74
N THR A 402 -17.14 -24.59 15.63
CA THR A 402 -16.13 -24.43 16.68
C THR A 402 -16.22 -23.07 17.38
N GLU A 403 -17.13 -22.20 16.94
CA GLU A 403 -17.32 -20.88 17.54
C GLU A 403 -18.02 -21.01 18.90
N VAL A 404 -17.25 -20.76 19.96
CA VAL A 404 -17.72 -20.94 21.36
C VAL A 404 -18.94 -20.06 21.63
N ALA A 405 -18.95 -18.82 21.19
CA ALA A 405 -20.08 -17.89 21.40
C ALA A 405 -21.39 -18.42 20.79
N VAL A 406 -21.31 -19.06 19.61
CA VAL A 406 -22.48 -19.69 18.98
C VAL A 406 -23.01 -20.85 19.80
N ILE A 407 -22.10 -21.74 20.26
CA ILE A 407 -22.45 -22.93 21.04
C ILE A 407 -23.07 -22.52 22.39
N GLU A 408 -22.50 -21.55 23.06
CA GLU A 408 -23.05 -21.00 24.32
C GLU A 408 -24.45 -20.36 24.11
N THR A 409 -24.62 -19.62 23.03
CA THR A 409 -25.91 -19.00 22.70
C THR A 409 -26.95 -20.06 22.36
N LEU A 410 -26.62 -21.07 21.53
CA LEU A 410 -27.53 -22.20 21.23
C LEU A 410 -27.89 -22.96 22.50
N ARG A 411 -26.93 -23.26 23.37
CA ARG A 411 -27.19 -23.88 24.65
C ARG A 411 -28.20 -23.09 25.48
N SER A 412 -28.03 -21.77 25.55
CA SER A 412 -28.96 -20.88 26.26
C SER A 412 -30.35 -20.86 25.62
N LEU A 413 -30.44 -20.79 24.28
CA LEU A 413 -31.70 -20.83 23.55
C LEU A 413 -32.47 -22.13 23.79
N TYR A 414 -31.81 -23.29 23.67
CA TYR A 414 -32.44 -24.59 23.91
C TYR A 414 -32.91 -24.76 25.35
N LEU A 415 -32.10 -24.32 26.33
CA LEU A 415 -32.48 -24.31 27.75
C LEU A 415 -33.76 -23.50 28.00
N ARG A 416 -33.91 -22.32 27.39
CA ARG A 416 -35.02 -21.41 27.59
C ARG A 416 -36.26 -21.88 26.83
N LEU A 417 -36.11 -22.38 25.62
CA LEU A 417 -37.22 -22.82 24.76
C LEU A 417 -37.74 -24.20 25.07
N ARG A 418 -37.05 -25.03 25.90
CA ARG A 418 -37.54 -26.36 26.28
C ARG A 418 -38.90 -26.32 27.04
N VAL A 419 -39.27 -25.17 27.61
CA VAL A 419 -40.57 -24.98 28.25
C VAL A 419 -41.74 -25.04 27.25
N ARG A 420 -41.53 -24.62 26.01
CA ARG A 420 -42.48 -24.73 24.90
C ARG A 420 -42.21 -25.99 24.05
N HIS A 421 -40.95 -26.41 23.94
CA HIS A 421 -40.49 -27.47 23.06
C HIS A 421 -39.63 -28.48 23.81
N PRO A 422 -40.22 -29.47 24.51
CA PRO A 422 -39.44 -30.43 25.33
C PRO A 422 -38.35 -31.21 24.58
N GLN A 423 -38.45 -31.31 23.27
CA GLN A 423 -37.41 -31.94 22.42
C GLN A 423 -36.07 -31.20 22.42
N TYR A 424 -36.02 -29.94 22.84
CA TYR A 424 -34.77 -29.16 22.93
C TYR A 424 -33.91 -29.54 24.12
N GLU A 425 -34.41 -30.35 25.05
CA GLU A 425 -33.58 -30.92 26.13
C GLU A 425 -32.36 -31.70 25.58
N ALA A 426 -32.58 -32.56 24.57
CA ALA A 426 -31.50 -33.30 23.98
C ALA A 426 -30.47 -32.40 23.26
N LYS A 427 -30.91 -31.34 22.57
CA LYS A 427 -30.04 -30.39 21.93
C LYS A 427 -29.25 -29.53 22.95
N PHE A 428 -29.87 -29.19 24.07
CA PHE A 428 -29.16 -28.55 25.18
C PHE A 428 -28.01 -29.39 25.69
N GLU A 429 -28.22 -30.71 25.94
CA GLU A 429 -27.18 -31.60 26.40
C GLU A 429 -26.08 -31.85 25.34
N GLU A 430 -26.44 -31.82 24.05
CA GLU A 430 -25.48 -31.84 22.95
C GLU A 430 -24.54 -30.63 23.02
N MET A 431 -25.07 -29.40 23.18
CA MET A 431 -24.26 -28.20 23.27
C MET A 431 -23.38 -28.17 24.54
N ASN A 432 -23.87 -28.70 25.68
CA ASN A 432 -23.06 -28.88 26.88
C ASN A 432 -21.83 -29.78 26.60
N THR A 433 -22.06 -30.91 25.92
CA THR A 433 -20.98 -31.85 25.57
C THR A 433 -19.96 -31.16 24.66
N LYS A 434 -20.42 -30.45 23.62
CA LYS A 434 -19.55 -29.70 22.71
C LYS A 434 -18.68 -28.66 23.43
N LEU A 435 -19.24 -27.91 24.38
CA LEU A 435 -18.47 -26.92 25.15
C LEU A 435 -17.38 -27.58 26.01
N ASN A 436 -17.67 -28.76 26.59
CA ASN A 436 -16.70 -29.50 27.38
C ASN A 436 -15.56 -30.10 26.50
N GLU A 437 -15.83 -30.41 25.22
CA GLU A 437 -14.83 -30.90 24.27
C GLU A 437 -13.88 -29.80 23.79
N LEU A 438 -14.29 -28.51 23.87
CA LEU A 438 -13.52 -27.34 23.42
C LEU A 438 -12.71 -26.66 24.55
N GLN A 439 -12.95 -27.04 25.80
CA GLN A 439 -12.19 -26.63 27.00
C GLN A 439 -11.06 -27.59 27.30
#